data_6672dc65bbc45a4dab2df0641d9db127
#
_entry.id   6672dc65bbc45a4dab2df0641d9db127
#
_cell.length_a   1.000
_cell.length_b   1.000
_cell.length_c   1.000
_cell.angle_alpha   90.00
_cell.angle_beta   90.00
_cell.angle_gamma   90.00
#
_symmetry.space_group_name_H-M   'P 1'
#
loop_
_entity.id
_entity.type
_entity.pdbx_description
1 polymer ?
#
loop_
_entity_poly.entity_id
_entity_poly.type
_entity_poly.pdbx_seq_one_letter_code
_entity_poly.pdbx_strand_id
1 'polypeptide(L)'
;SIALSTMIGSILTSCSKKTPQKNKNKITSNSTILFQGDSITDASREKKLELSNNASSFGNGYAFLAASYLLNSYPNENLKCYNRGISGNKVYQLSDRWDKDCLNLKPNVLSILIGVNDYWHSRDGNYKGTVKTYESDYRKLIERTKKELPNIKIAICQPFILKVLPTVDDSWTEPFKEYQNSAKKISDEFNTLWIPFQDVFNEATKHAPAKYWLYDGVHAAMPGAQLMSETWLKTIIY
;
A
#
# COMPACT_ATOMS: atom_id res chain seq x y z
N SER A 1 -41.92 -9.67 -68.74
CA SER A 1 -40.69 -10.21 -68.12
C SER A 1 -39.93 -9.06 -67.46
N ILE A 2 -40.02 -8.93 -66.12
CA ILE A 2 -39.31 -7.90 -65.35
C ILE A 2 -38.22 -8.64 -64.62
N ALA A 3 -36.96 -8.33 -64.94
CA ALA A 3 -35.80 -8.86 -64.23
C ALA A 3 -35.51 -7.98 -63.00
N LEU A 4 -35.54 -8.58 -61.85
CA LEU A 4 -35.21 -7.93 -60.54
C LEU A 4 -33.75 -8.20 -60.25
N SER A 5 -32.91 -7.17 -60.35
CA SER A 5 -31.50 -7.21 -59.97
C SER A 5 -31.34 -6.93 -58.48
N THR A 6 -30.93 -7.92 -57.70
CA THR A 6 -30.58 -7.81 -56.31
C THR A 6 -29.12 -7.40 -56.14
N MET A 7 -28.86 -6.15 -55.72
CA MET A 7 -27.55 -5.72 -55.24
C MET A 7 -27.31 -6.22 -53.82
N ILE A 8 -26.31 -7.09 -53.64
CA ILE A 8 -25.80 -7.50 -52.34
C ILE A 8 -24.69 -6.51 -51.97
N GLY A 9 -25.01 -5.61 -51.08
CA GLY A 9 -24.04 -4.69 -50.47
C GLY A 9 -23.21 -5.41 -49.41
N SER A 10 -21.92 -5.64 -49.68
CA SER A 10 -20.98 -6.16 -48.70
C SER A 10 -20.64 -5.10 -47.68
N ILE A 11 -21.14 -5.24 -46.43
CA ILE A 11 -20.73 -4.44 -45.27
C ILE A 11 -19.38 -4.96 -44.79
N LEU A 12 -18.31 -4.27 -45.15
CA LEU A 12 -16.98 -4.52 -44.55
C LEU A 12 -16.98 -3.92 -43.12
N THR A 13 -17.20 -4.78 -42.13
CA THR A 13 -17.02 -4.41 -40.72
C THR A 13 -15.52 -4.34 -40.42
N SER A 14 -14.98 -3.12 -40.43
CA SER A 14 -13.61 -2.85 -40.01
C SER A 14 -13.48 -3.14 -38.52
N CYS A 15 -12.98 -4.33 -38.18
CA CYS A 15 -12.61 -4.69 -36.83
C CYS A 15 -11.29 -3.98 -36.46
N SER A 16 -11.40 -2.77 -35.92
CA SER A 16 -10.26 -2.05 -35.35
C SER A 16 -9.72 -2.86 -34.18
N LYS A 17 -8.61 -3.56 -34.38
CA LYS A 17 -7.85 -4.19 -33.30
C LYS A 17 -7.32 -3.07 -32.40
N LYS A 18 -8.00 -2.81 -31.26
CA LYS A 18 -7.42 -2.01 -30.18
C LYS A 18 -6.13 -2.70 -29.75
N THR A 19 -5.00 -2.08 -30.05
CA THR A 19 -3.69 -2.46 -29.51
C THR A 19 -3.82 -2.46 -27.99
N PRO A 20 -3.44 -3.54 -27.28
CA PRO A 20 -3.52 -3.54 -25.82
C PRO A 20 -2.63 -2.42 -25.29
N GLN A 21 -3.24 -1.46 -24.60
CA GLN A 21 -2.52 -0.42 -23.89
C GLN A 21 -1.59 -1.13 -22.90
N LYS A 22 -0.26 -1.00 -23.10
CA LYS A 22 0.75 -1.58 -22.22
C LYS A 22 0.48 -1.09 -20.79
N ASN A 23 -0.04 -1.97 -19.94
CA ASN A 23 -0.33 -1.67 -18.55
C ASN A 23 1.00 -1.29 -17.85
N LYS A 24 1.18 -0.01 -17.55
CA LYS A 24 2.41 0.55 -16.94
C LYS A 24 2.72 -0.02 -15.55
N ASN A 25 1.77 -0.72 -14.94
CA ASN A 25 1.85 -1.22 -13.57
C ASN A 25 2.12 -2.73 -13.46
N LYS A 26 2.39 -3.43 -14.54
CA LYS A 26 2.58 -4.89 -14.48
C LYS A 26 3.79 -5.25 -13.63
N ILE A 27 3.58 -6.16 -12.66
CA ILE A 27 4.66 -6.86 -11.95
C ILE A 27 5.39 -7.72 -13.00
N THR A 28 6.71 -7.64 -13.02
CA THR A 28 7.54 -8.38 -13.98
C THR A 28 8.21 -9.57 -13.29
N SER A 29 8.64 -10.56 -14.10
CA SER A 29 9.41 -11.71 -13.62
C SER A 29 10.61 -11.28 -12.78
N ASN A 30 10.92 -12.07 -11.76
CA ASN A 30 11.99 -11.84 -10.77
C ASN A 30 11.85 -10.56 -9.95
N SER A 31 10.64 -9.95 -9.89
CA SER A 31 10.42 -8.76 -9.08
C SER A 31 10.52 -9.05 -7.58
N THR A 32 11.17 -8.14 -6.87
CA THR A 32 11.15 -8.07 -5.41
C THR A 32 10.10 -7.05 -4.97
N ILE A 33 9.15 -7.49 -4.14
CA ILE A 33 8.07 -6.70 -3.56
C ILE A 33 8.33 -6.57 -2.07
N LEU A 34 8.41 -5.34 -1.56
CA LEU A 34 8.72 -5.05 -0.17
C LEU A 34 7.59 -4.27 0.49
N PHE A 35 7.10 -4.76 1.62
CA PHE A 35 6.17 -4.07 2.50
C PHE A 35 6.91 -3.49 3.69
N GLN A 36 6.83 -2.17 3.87
CA GLN A 36 7.41 -1.41 4.97
C GLN A 36 6.33 -0.69 5.77
N GLY A 37 6.56 -0.53 7.05
CA GLY A 37 5.63 0.17 7.92
C GLY A 37 5.82 -0.16 9.41
N ASP A 38 4.75 0.08 10.14
CA ASP A 38 4.63 -0.14 11.58
C ASP A 38 3.91 -1.45 11.94
N SER A 39 3.16 -1.45 13.07
CA SER A 39 2.39 -2.61 13.56
C SER A 39 1.35 -3.12 12.57
N ILE A 40 0.76 -2.24 11.76
CA ILE A 40 -0.26 -2.62 10.78
C ILE A 40 0.36 -3.51 9.68
N THR A 41 1.59 -3.23 9.30
CA THR A 41 2.36 -4.02 8.33
C THR A 41 3.07 -5.21 8.98
N ASP A 42 3.64 -5.03 10.19
CA ASP A 42 4.26 -6.09 11.01
C ASP A 42 3.31 -7.28 11.22
N ALA A 43 2.08 -6.98 11.70
CA ALA A 43 1.01 -7.96 11.87
C ALA A 43 1.47 -9.26 12.56
N SER A 44 2.27 -9.13 13.62
CA SER A 44 2.81 -10.26 14.42
C SER A 44 3.75 -11.19 13.64
N ARG A 45 4.46 -10.70 12.65
CA ARG A 45 5.47 -11.49 11.93
C ARG A 45 6.63 -11.93 12.84
N GLU A 46 7.25 -13.06 12.54
CA GLU A 46 8.50 -13.48 13.15
C GLU A 46 9.68 -12.68 12.56
N LYS A 47 10.13 -11.67 13.30
CA LYS A 47 11.10 -10.68 12.81
C LYS A 47 12.51 -11.25 12.58
N LYS A 48 12.87 -12.33 13.30
CA LYS A 48 14.21 -12.94 13.21
C LYS A 48 14.41 -13.73 11.92
N LEU A 49 13.32 -14.24 11.31
CA LEU A 49 13.42 -15.08 10.13
C LEU A 49 13.82 -14.30 8.87
N GLU A 50 13.31 -13.10 8.69
CA GLU A 50 13.62 -12.19 7.57
C GLU A 50 13.58 -12.83 6.16
N LEU A 51 12.84 -13.93 5.98
CA LEU A 51 12.78 -14.71 4.74
C LEU A 51 11.75 -14.16 3.76
N SER A 52 12.05 -14.26 2.45
CA SER A 52 11.04 -14.00 1.42
C SER A 52 10.02 -15.15 1.34
N ASN A 53 8.79 -14.84 0.94
CA ASN A 53 7.74 -15.81 0.64
C ASN A 53 7.47 -16.81 1.78
N ASN A 54 7.72 -16.41 3.02
CA ASN A 54 7.58 -17.27 4.18
C ASN A 54 6.46 -16.75 5.09
N ALA A 55 5.48 -17.57 5.40
CA ALA A 55 4.30 -17.20 6.16
C ALA A 55 4.65 -16.58 7.54
N SER A 56 5.56 -17.19 8.30
CA SER A 56 5.96 -16.68 9.61
C SER A 56 6.67 -15.32 9.52
N SER A 57 7.44 -15.07 8.44
CA SER A 57 8.08 -13.78 8.18
C SER A 57 7.11 -12.68 7.74
N PHE A 58 5.86 -13.04 7.40
CA PHE A 58 4.83 -12.10 6.96
C PHE A 58 3.82 -11.72 8.03
N GLY A 59 3.57 -12.58 9.03
CA GLY A 59 2.48 -12.39 9.97
C GLY A 59 1.12 -12.68 9.35
N ASN A 60 0.05 -12.03 9.85
CA ASN A 60 -1.34 -12.35 9.50
C ASN A 60 -2.14 -11.14 8.98
N GLY A 61 -1.47 -10.09 8.51
CA GLY A 61 -2.10 -8.86 8.05
C GLY A 61 -2.28 -8.75 6.53
N TYR A 62 -2.59 -7.54 6.06
CA TYR A 62 -2.86 -7.27 4.65
C TYR A 62 -1.68 -7.62 3.73
N ALA A 63 -0.44 -7.43 4.20
CA ALA A 63 0.76 -7.72 3.43
C ALA A 63 0.90 -9.22 3.13
N PHE A 64 0.54 -10.09 4.09
CA PHE A 64 0.47 -11.53 3.89
C PHE A 64 -0.55 -11.91 2.83
N LEU A 65 -1.76 -11.36 2.92
CA LEU A 65 -2.84 -11.65 1.97
C LEU A 65 -2.48 -11.18 0.55
N ALA A 66 -1.92 -9.98 0.42
CA ALA A 66 -1.47 -9.45 -0.87
C ALA A 66 -0.33 -10.26 -1.48
N ALA A 67 0.67 -10.64 -0.68
CA ALA A 67 1.77 -11.48 -1.13
C ALA A 67 1.29 -12.88 -1.53
N SER A 68 0.39 -13.49 -0.74
CA SER A 68 -0.20 -14.80 -1.05
C SER A 68 -0.96 -14.77 -2.37
N TYR A 69 -1.76 -13.72 -2.62
CA TYR A 69 -2.44 -13.54 -3.90
C TYR A 69 -1.46 -13.44 -5.07
N LEU A 70 -0.40 -12.62 -4.94
CA LEU A 70 0.60 -12.46 -6.00
C LEU A 70 1.31 -13.77 -6.33
N LEU A 71 1.77 -14.48 -5.31
CA LEU A 71 2.49 -15.76 -5.49
C LEU A 71 1.61 -16.83 -6.13
N ASN A 72 0.32 -16.87 -5.75
CA ASN A 72 -0.65 -17.79 -6.36
C ASN A 72 -1.00 -17.42 -7.81
N SER A 73 -1.14 -16.11 -8.09
CA SER A 73 -1.53 -15.63 -9.42
C SER A 73 -0.40 -15.65 -10.44
N TYR A 74 0.85 -15.58 -9.96
CA TYR A 74 2.05 -15.51 -10.80
C TYR A 74 3.10 -16.55 -10.43
N PRO A 75 2.78 -17.87 -10.44
CA PRO A 75 3.66 -18.92 -9.93
C PRO A 75 4.97 -19.07 -10.73
N ASN A 76 4.97 -18.65 -12.00
CA ASN A 76 6.12 -18.76 -12.89
C ASN A 76 7.00 -17.50 -12.93
N GLU A 77 6.63 -16.44 -12.20
CA GLU A 77 7.31 -15.14 -12.27
C GLU A 77 8.46 -15.02 -11.26
N ASN A 78 8.75 -16.04 -10.46
CA ASN A 78 9.82 -16.05 -9.46
C ASN A 78 9.84 -14.80 -8.57
N LEU A 79 8.66 -14.40 -8.06
CA LEU A 79 8.50 -13.23 -7.22
C LEU A 79 9.11 -13.46 -5.83
N LYS A 80 9.73 -12.40 -5.28
CA LYS A 80 10.22 -12.37 -3.89
C LYS A 80 9.47 -11.29 -3.13
N CYS A 81 8.64 -11.71 -2.19
CA CYS A 81 7.88 -10.80 -1.34
C CYS A 81 8.48 -10.78 0.07
N TYR A 82 8.65 -9.59 0.64
CA TYR A 82 9.17 -9.37 1.99
C TYR A 82 8.25 -8.48 2.80
N ASN A 83 8.08 -8.81 4.07
CA ASN A 83 7.50 -7.91 5.06
C ASN A 83 8.60 -7.45 6.04
N ARG A 84 8.82 -6.14 6.13
CA ARG A 84 9.78 -5.49 7.02
C ARG A 84 9.10 -4.49 7.95
N GLY A 85 7.79 -4.60 8.16
CA GLY A 85 7.07 -3.84 9.18
C GLY A 85 7.62 -4.12 10.59
N ILE A 86 7.68 -3.09 11.43
CA ILE A 86 8.04 -3.21 12.85
C ILE A 86 7.06 -2.40 13.69
N SER A 87 6.38 -3.07 14.61
CA SER A 87 5.40 -2.46 15.51
C SER A 87 5.96 -1.23 16.23
N GLY A 88 5.17 -0.16 16.29
CA GLY A 88 5.52 1.10 16.97
C GLY A 88 6.41 2.04 16.15
N ASN A 89 6.90 1.63 14.97
CA ASN A 89 7.80 2.47 14.18
C ASN A 89 7.12 3.76 13.70
N LYS A 90 7.94 4.79 13.65
CA LYS A 90 7.74 6.12 13.06
C LYS A 90 8.68 6.28 11.85
N VAL A 91 8.50 7.32 11.05
CA VAL A 91 9.30 7.50 9.82
C VAL A 91 10.80 7.50 10.10
N TYR A 92 11.28 8.20 11.14
CA TYR A 92 12.72 8.22 11.44
C TYR A 92 13.27 6.82 11.75
N GLN A 93 12.48 5.95 12.40
CA GLN A 93 12.87 4.58 12.71
C GLN A 93 12.91 3.68 11.45
N LEU A 94 12.10 3.96 10.43
CA LEU A 94 12.30 3.36 9.11
C LEU A 94 13.65 3.79 8.53
N SER A 95 13.98 5.09 8.61
CA SER A 95 15.24 5.64 8.11
C SER A 95 16.46 4.99 8.75
N ASP A 96 16.42 4.77 10.06
CA ASP A 96 17.53 4.16 10.85
C ASP A 96 17.91 2.75 10.37
N ARG A 97 16.94 1.99 9.85
CA ARG A 97 17.13 0.60 9.39
C ARG A 97 17.04 0.45 7.86
N TRP A 98 16.99 1.56 7.13
CA TRP A 98 16.62 1.57 5.71
C TRP A 98 17.61 0.83 4.81
N ASP A 99 18.91 0.87 5.11
CA ASP A 99 19.92 0.14 4.35
C ASP A 99 19.64 -1.37 4.37
N LYS A 100 19.51 -1.94 5.56
CA LYS A 100 19.26 -3.37 5.75
C LYS A 100 17.90 -3.78 5.21
N ASP A 101 16.86 -3.03 5.57
CA ASP A 101 15.48 -3.46 5.41
C ASP A 101 14.83 -2.99 4.11
N CYS A 102 15.54 -2.18 3.30
CA CYS A 102 15.06 -1.72 2.01
C CYS A 102 16.14 -1.74 0.93
N LEU A 103 17.19 -0.91 1.06
CA LEU A 103 18.14 -0.67 -0.04
C LEU A 103 18.89 -1.94 -0.43
N ASN A 104 19.35 -2.75 0.54
CA ASN A 104 20.06 -4.00 0.29
C ASN A 104 19.17 -5.08 -0.36
N LEU A 105 17.85 -5.01 -0.18
CA LEU A 105 16.89 -5.91 -0.83
C LEU A 105 16.63 -5.53 -2.29
N LYS A 106 16.96 -4.31 -2.70
CA LYS A 106 16.79 -3.75 -4.05
C LYS A 106 15.38 -4.01 -4.61
N PRO A 107 14.30 -3.59 -3.91
CA PRO A 107 12.95 -3.90 -4.35
C PRO A 107 12.60 -3.21 -5.67
N ASN A 108 11.82 -3.90 -6.50
CA ASN A 108 11.20 -3.33 -7.70
C ASN A 108 9.91 -2.57 -7.34
N VAL A 109 9.22 -3.07 -6.30
CA VAL A 109 8.01 -2.45 -5.75
C VAL A 109 8.19 -2.29 -4.25
N LEU A 110 8.05 -1.07 -3.75
CA LEU A 110 8.11 -0.72 -2.34
C LEU A 110 6.77 -0.14 -1.90
N SER A 111 6.13 -0.78 -0.95
CA SER A 111 4.92 -0.29 -0.28
C SER A 111 5.28 0.27 1.09
N ILE A 112 4.84 1.48 1.40
CA ILE A 112 5.10 2.12 2.71
C ILE A 112 3.78 2.54 3.33
N LEU A 113 3.47 2.01 4.51
CA LEU A 113 2.36 2.42 5.36
C LEU A 113 2.92 2.87 6.71
N ILE A 114 2.97 4.19 6.92
CA ILE A 114 3.56 4.79 8.12
C ILE A 114 2.88 6.13 8.44
N GLY A 115 2.85 6.51 9.72
CA GLY A 115 2.36 7.82 10.16
C GLY A 115 1.43 7.77 11.37
N VAL A 116 0.76 6.64 11.62
CA VAL A 116 -0.14 6.55 12.77
C VAL A 116 0.62 6.70 14.09
N ASN A 117 1.81 6.11 14.22
CA ASN A 117 2.63 6.24 15.44
C ASN A 117 3.36 7.59 15.52
N ASP A 118 3.63 8.24 14.40
CA ASP A 118 4.15 9.61 14.39
C ASP A 118 3.14 10.56 15.07
N TYR A 119 1.85 10.38 14.77
CA TYR A 119 0.77 11.10 15.44
C TYR A 119 0.50 10.58 16.86
N TRP A 120 0.22 9.28 17.03
CA TRP A 120 -0.22 8.69 18.30
C TRP A 120 0.77 8.96 19.42
N HIS A 121 2.05 8.62 19.20
CA HIS A 121 3.08 8.80 20.22
C HIS A 121 3.38 10.28 20.50
N SER A 122 3.19 11.17 19.50
CA SER A 122 3.27 12.62 19.73
C SER A 122 2.11 13.12 20.60
N ARG A 123 0.89 12.67 20.31
CA ARG A 123 -0.32 12.97 21.08
C ARG A 123 -0.18 12.54 22.55
N ASP A 124 0.37 11.35 22.80
CA ASP A 124 0.54 10.79 24.14
C ASP A 124 1.80 11.32 24.86
N GLY A 125 2.56 12.22 24.26
CA GLY A 125 3.77 12.82 24.84
C GLY A 125 5.01 11.91 24.83
N ASN A 126 4.93 10.74 24.21
CA ASN A 126 6.03 9.77 24.09
C ASN A 126 6.98 10.05 22.91
N TYR A 127 6.64 11.02 22.09
CA TYR A 127 7.44 11.46 20.94
C TYR A 127 7.29 12.96 20.74
N LYS A 128 8.40 13.64 20.47
CA LYS A 128 8.41 15.12 20.32
C LYS A 128 8.31 15.57 18.85
N GLY A 129 8.21 14.64 17.91
CA GLY A 129 8.02 14.98 16.49
C GLY A 129 6.63 15.57 16.25
N THR A 130 6.55 16.42 15.25
CA THR A 130 5.32 17.07 14.79
C THR A 130 4.98 16.60 13.37
N VAL A 131 3.84 17.02 12.83
CA VAL A 131 3.51 16.78 11.42
C VAL A 131 4.59 17.33 10.47
N LYS A 132 5.26 18.43 10.81
CA LYS A 132 6.39 18.97 10.04
C LYS A 132 7.60 18.04 10.08
N THR A 133 7.89 17.45 11.23
CA THR A 133 8.94 16.44 11.39
C THR A 133 8.62 15.22 10.53
N TYR A 134 7.39 14.69 10.63
CA TYR A 134 6.91 13.59 9.82
C TYR A 134 7.07 13.85 8.31
N GLU A 135 6.58 15.00 7.83
CA GLU A 135 6.68 15.38 6.41
C GLU A 135 8.15 15.50 5.95
N SER A 136 8.99 16.16 6.75
CA SER A 136 10.41 16.33 6.43
C SER A 136 11.16 14.99 6.36
N ASP A 137 10.98 14.13 7.35
CA ASP A 137 11.68 12.85 7.43
C ASP A 137 11.18 11.88 6.36
N TYR A 138 9.89 11.87 6.08
CA TYR A 138 9.32 11.05 5.02
C TYR A 138 9.82 11.48 3.63
N ARG A 139 9.87 12.80 3.38
CA ARG A 139 10.44 13.34 2.13
C ARG A 139 11.89 12.89 1.94
N LYS A 140 12.75 13.06 2.94
CA LYS A 140 14.14 12.61 2.90
C LYS A 140 14.26 11.10 2.65
N LEU A 141 13.38 10.30 3.25
CA LEU A 141 13.37 8.85 3.05
C LEU A 141 13.05 8.50 1.59
N ILE A 142 12.06 9.15 0.98
CA ILE A 142 11.71 8.94 -0.44
C ILE A 142 12.80 9.45 -1.38
N GLU A 143 13.36 10.63 -1.12
CA GLU A 143 14.49 11.19 -1.88
C GLU A 143 15.69 10.23 -1.91
N ARG A 144 16.09 9.74 -0.71
CA ARG A 144 17.16 8.75 -0.57
C ARG A 144 16.85 7.48 -1.35
N THR A 145 15.65 6.98 -1.23
CA THR A 145 15.21 5.75 -1.90
C THR A 145 15.29 5.89 -3.42
N LYS A 146 14.78 6.98 -3.98
CA LYS A 146 14.81 7.23 -5.43
C LYS A 146 16.22 7.50 -5.96
N LYS A 147 17.08 8.09 -5.16
CA LYS A 147 18.50 8.29 -5.51
C LYS A 147 19.24 6.96 -5.63
N GLU A 148 19.06 6.07 -4.64
CA GLU A 148 19.75 4.77 -4.60
C GLU A 148 19.11 3.73 -5.53
N LEU A 149 17.79 3.83 -5.76
CA LEU A 149 17.00 2.90 -6.56
C LEU A 149 16.15 3.67 -7.58
N PRO A 150 16.73 4.24 -8.64
CA PRO A 150 16.06 5.19 -9.54
C PRO A 150 14.86 4.59 -10.30
N ASN A 151 14.82 3.28 -10.48
CA ASN A 151 13.75 2.57 -11.21
C ASN A 151 12.68 1.97 -10.29
N ILE A 152 12.75 2.21 -8.97
CA ILE A 152 11.81 1.65 -8.01
C ILE A 152 10.41 2.21 -8.21
N LYS A 153 9.40 1.34 -8.15
CA LYS A 153 7.99 1.75 -7.97
C LYS A 153 7.70 1.90 -6.48
N ILE A 154 7.34 3.08 -6.06
CA ILE A 154 6.96 3.35 -4.68
C ILE A 154 5.44 3.49 -4.62
N ALA A 155 4.81 2.81 -3.67
CA ALA A 155 3.43 2.97 -3.29
C ALA A 155 3.37 3.53 -1.87
N ILE A 156 2.88 4.75 -1.73
CA ILE A 156 2.59 5.36 -0.43
C ILE A 156 1.15 5.02 -0.08
N CYS A 157 0.97 4.33 1.05
CA CYS A 157 -0.33 4.01 1.59
C CYS A 157 -0.81 5.14 2.50
N GLN A 158 -2.04 5.57 2.32
CA GLN A 158 -2.67 6.57 3.18
C GLN A 158 -2.72 6.06 4.62
N PRO A 159 -2.13 6.76 5.61
CA PRO A 159 -2.36 6.46 7.01
C PRO A 159 -3.85 6.61 7.33
N PHE A 160 -4.37 5.77 8.21
CA PHE A 160 -5.80 5.73 8.48
C PHE A 160 -6.11 5.50 9.96
N ILE A 161 -7.29 5.93 10.36
CA ILE A 161 -7.92 5.66 11.65
C ILE A 161 -9.43 5.52 11.46
N LEU A 162 -10.09 4.79 12.34
CA LEU A 162 -11.54 4.84 12.52
C LEU A 162 -11.86 5.07 13.99
N LYS A 163 -12.95 5.79 14.27
CA LYS A 163 -13.41 5.97 15.65
C LYS A 163 -13.84 4.64 16.25
N VAL A 164 -13.04 4.14 17.18
CA VAL A 164 -13.32 2.95 18.00
C VAL A 164 -12.82 3.21 19.42
N LEU A 165 -13.76 3.45 20.33
CA LEU A 165 -13.45 3.72 21.73
C LEU A 165 -12.93 2.46 22.45
N PRO A 166 -12.04 2.62 23.45
CA PRO A 166 -11.52 3.88 23.98
C PRO A 166 -10.29 4.44 23.23
N THR A 167 -9.72 3.73 22.25
CA THR A 167 -8.43 4.06 21.66
C THR A 167 -8.51 5.29 20.76
N VAL A 168 -9.44 5.30 19.80
CA VAL A 168 -9.61 6.41 18.85
C VAL A 168 -10.95 7.07 19.08
N ASP A 169 -10.90 8.32 19.53
CA ASP A 169 -12.04 9.20 19.73
C ASP A 169 -12.08 10.34 18.68
N ASP A 170 -13.08 11.22 18.79
CA ASP A 170 -13.28 12.33 17.84
C ASP A 170 -12.12 13.33 17.82
N SER A 171 -11.33 13.44 18.90
CA SER A 171 -10.19 14.37 18.97
C SER A 171 -9.02 13.97 18.07
N TRP A 172 -9.02 12.74 17.52
CA TRP A 172 -7.99 12.29 16.59
C TRP A 172 -8.20 12.83 15.18
N THR A 173 -9.44 13.03 14.76
CA THR A 173 -9.82 13.18 13.35
C THR A 173 -9.10 14.35 12.67
N GLU A 174 -9.25 15.57 13.18
CA GLU A 174 -8.67 16.74 12.52
C GLU A 174 -7.14 16.79 12.61
N PRO A 175 -6.49 16.54 13.78
CA PRO A 175 -5.03 16.53 13.83
C PRO A 175 -4.40 15.43 12.99
N PHE A 176 -5.01 14.24 12.93
CA PHE A 176 -4.48 13.12 12.14
C PHE A 176 -4.58 13.37 10.63
N LYS A 177 -5.58 14.11 10.20
CA LYS A 177 -5.76 14.51 8.79
C LYS A 177 -4.56 15.28 8.23
N GLU A 178 -3.83 16.03 9.08
CA GLU A 178 -2.60 16.71 8.65
C GLU A 178 -1.50 15.72 8.24
N TYR A 179 -1.38 14.58 8.94
CA TYR A 179 -0.45 13.50 8.58
C TYR A 179 -0.86 12.82 7.27
N GLN A 180 -2.15 12.60 7.06
CA GLN A 180 -2.68 12.07 5.79
C GLN A 180 -2.39 13.02 4.62
N ASN A 181 -2.63 14.32 4.81
CA ASN A 181 -2.35 15.34 3.81
C ASN A 181 -0.85 15.42 3.48
N SER A 182 0.02 15.32 4.49
CA SER A 182 1.48 15.30 4.31
C SER A 182 1.92 14.07 3.51
N ALA A 183 1.38 12.88 3.81
CA ALA A 183 1.66 11.67 3.04
C ALA A 183 1.19 11.81 1.58
N LYS A 184 0.00 12.38 1.35
CA LYS A 184 -0.52 12.63 0.00
C LYS A 184 0.35 13.62 -0.78
N LYS A 185 0.73 14.72 -0.13
CA LYS A 185 1.62 15.73 -0.71
C LYS A 185 2.96 15.13 -1.18
N ILE A 186 3.56 14.27 -0.35
CA ILE A 186 4.79 13.56 -0.70
C ILE A 186 4.55 12.60 -1.87
N SER A 187 3.44 11.87 -1.86
CA SER A 187 3.07 10.98 -2.96
C SER A 187 2.98 11.73 -4.30
N ASP A 188 2.35 12.90 -4.29
CA ASP A 188 2.21 13.73 -5.48
C ASP A 188 3.54 14.34 -5.93
N GLU A 189 4.34 14.85 -4.99
CA GLU A 189 5.66 15.45 -5.23
C GLU A 189 6.61 14.46 -5.93
N PHE A 190 6.60 13.20 -5.52
CA PHE A 190 7.46 12.17 -6.07
C PHE A 190 6.81 11.30 -7.14
N ASN A 191 5.57 11.60 -7.53
CA ASN A 191 4.80 10.83 -8.50
C ASN A 191 4.79 9.33 -8.16
N THR A 192 4.45 9.00 -6.91
CA THR A 192 4.31 7.62 -6.44
C THR A 192 2.90 7.10 -6.65
N LEU A 193 2.70 5.80 -6.52
CA LEU A 193 1.35 5.24 -6.44
C LEU A 193 0.74 5.60 -5.09
N TRP A 194 -0.53 6.00 -5.10
CA TRP A 194 -1.29 6.31 -3.89
C TRP A 194 -2.29 5.22 -3.58
N ILE A 195 -2.28 4.69 -2.36
CA ILE A 195 -3.22 3.67 -1.90
C ILE A 195 -4.14 4.29 -0.84
N PRO A 196 -5.42 4.56 -1.18
CA PRO A 196 -6.32 5.40 -0.38
C PRO A 196 -7.01 4.62 0.75
N PHE A 197 -6.26 4.10 1.71
CA PHE A 197 -6.83 3.25 2.77
C PHE A 197 -7.87 3.96 3.64
N GLN A 198 -7.68 5.24 3.99
CA GLN A 198 -8.68 5.97 4.77
C GLN A 198 -10.00 6.07 4.02
N ASP A 199 -9.94 6.41 2.73
CA ASP A 199 -11.15 6.59 1.92
C ASP A 199 -11.93 5.27 1.79
N VAL A 200 -11.18 4.17 1.60
CA VAL A 200 -11.77 2.83 1.52
C VAL A 200 -12.42 2.40 2.83
N PHE A 201 -11.79 2.68 3.97
CA PHE A 201 -12.39 2.42 5.28
C PHE A 201 -13.60 3.31 5.57
N ASN A 202 -13.56 4.58 5.18
CA ASN A 202 -14.72 5.46 5.30
C ASN A 202 -15.92 4.93 4.51
N GLU A 203 -15.69 4.42 3.31
CA GLU A 203 -16.76 3.77 2.52
C GLU A 203 -17.25 2.48 3.17
N ALA A 204 -16.32 1.66 3.67
CA ALA A 204 -16.66 0.38 4.31
C ALA A 204 -17.50 0.57 5.58
N THR A 205 -17.34 1.66 6.32
CA THR A 205 -18.15 1.96 7.52
C THR A 205 -19.63 2.22 7.23
N LYS A 206 -20.01 2.45 5.98
CA LYS A 206 -21.41 2.53 5.56
C LYS A 206 -22.10 1.16 5.55
N HIS A 207 -21.34 0.07 5.53
CA HIS A 207 -21.82 -1.30 5.43
C HIS A 207 -21.71 -2.09 6.74
N ALA A 208 -20.71 -1.75 7.59
CA ALA A 208 -20.54 -2.39 8.89
C ALA A 208 -19.86 -1.40 9.87
N PRO A 209 -20.07 -1.57 11.20
CA PRO A 209 -19.44 -0.68 12.20
C PRO A 209 -17.92 -0.63 12.12
N ALA A 210 -17.31 0.50 12.49
CA ALA A 210 -15.86 0.69 12.46
C ALA A 210 -15.06 -0.46 13.10
N LYS A 211 -15.53 -0.96 14.27
CA LYS A 211 -14.90 -2.08 15.00
C LYS A 211 -14.87 -3.40 14.22
N TYR A 212 -15.76 -3.58 13.26
CA TYR A 212 -15.75 -4.75 12.37
C TYR A 212 -14.52 -4.75 11.45
N TRP A 213 -14.07 -3.56 11.04
CA TRP A 213 -12.95 -3.36 10.15
C TRP A 213 -11.62 -3.19 10.87
N LEU A 214 -11.61 -2.33 11.92
CA LEU A 214 -10.44 -2.04 12.74
C LEU A 214 -10.81 -2.28 14.21
N TYR A 215 -10.23 -3.30 14.85
CA TYR A 215 -10.68 -3.74 16.17
C TYR A 215 -10.47 -2.71 17.30
N ASP A 216 -9.52 -1.81 17.14
CA ASP A 216 -9.21 -0.71 18.06
C ASP A 216 -9.21 0.68 17.40
N GLY A 217 -9.57 0.76 16.13
CA GLY A 217 -9.56 1.98 15.34
C GLY A 217 -8.27 2.25 14.56
N VAL A 218 -7.24 1.43 14.76
CA VAL A 218 -5.92 1.49 14.09
C VAL A 218 -5.57 0.17 13.40
N HIS A 219 -5.69 -0.93 14.14
CA HIS A 219 -5.26 -2.23 13.67
C HIS A 219 -6.40 -3.00 12.99
N ALA A 220 -6.08 -3.58 11.85
CA ALA A 220 -7.07 -4.27 11.02
C ALA A 220 -7.54 -5.58 11.67
N ALA A 221 -8.86 -5.76 11.74
CA ALA A 221 -9.49 -7.06 11.91
C ALA A 221 -9.37 -7.87 10.58
N MET A 222 -9.73 -9.15 10.60
CA MET A 222 -9.65 -9.98 9.38
C MET A 222 -10.29 -9.34 8.13
N PRO A 223 -11.56 -8.85 8.19
CA PRO A 223 -12.17 -8.20 7.03
C PRO A 223 -11.47 -6.90 6.62
N GLY A 224 -10.94 -6.15 7.59
CA GLY A 224 -10.15 -4.95 7.31
C GLY A 224 -8.82 -5.27 6.61
N ALA A 225 -8.13 -6.31 7.04
CA ALA A 225 -6.90 -6.77 6.39
C ALA A 225 -7.16 -7.24 4.95
N GLN A 226 -8.27 -7.94 4.70
CA GLN A 226 -8.69 -8.34 3.36
C GLN A 226 -8.99 -7.12 2.48
N LEU A 227 -9.77 -6.16 2.98
CA LEU A 227 -10.09 -4.92 2.28
C LEU A 227 -8.84 -4.12 1.89
N MET A 228 -7.87 -4.02 2.80
CA MET A 228 -6.57 -3.39 2.53
C MET A 228 -5.80 -4.14 1.45
N SER A 229 -5.75 -5.47 1.53
CA SER A 229 -5.07 -6.31 0.54
C SER A 229 -5.66 -6.12 -0.87
N GLU A 230 -6.98 -6.15 -1.00
CA GLU A 230 -7.67 -5.94 -2.28
C GLU A 230 -7.41 -4.55 -2.85
N THR A 231 -7.45 -3.52 -1.99
CA THR A 231 -7.17 -2.13 -2.38
C THR A 231 -5.73 -1.99 -2.87
N TRP A 232 -4.78 -2.58 -2.16
CA TRP A 232 -3.37 -2.60 -2.53
C TRP A 232 -3.15 -3.30 -3.88
N LEU A 233 -3.69 -4.50 -4.04
CA LEU A 233 -3.58 -5.30 -5.28
C LEU A 233 -4.18 -4.56 -6.46
N LYS A 234 -5.35 -3.96 -6.30
CA LYS A 234 -6.00 -3.15 -7.33
C LYS A 234 -5.12 -1.99 -7.81
N THR A 235 -4.41 -1.34 -6.90
CA THR A 235 -3.53 -0.20 -7.25
C THR A 235 -2.23 -0.65 -7.91
N ILE A 236 -1.67 -1.80 -7.50
CA ILE A 236 -0.35 -2.26 -7.97
C ILE A 236 -0.44 -3.02 -9.29
N ILE A 237 -1.52 -3.79 -9.50
CA ILE A 237 -1.64 -4.70 -10.65
C ILE A 237 -2.36 -4.04 -11.82
N TYR A 238 -3.39 -3.22 -11.54
CA TYR A 238 -4.29 -2.62 -12.55
C TYR A 238 -4.06 -1.11 -12.71
#